data_bca34b261062f46f767c04acde4e7d11
#
_entry.id   bca34b261062f46f767c04acde4e7d11
#
_cell.length_a   1.000
_cell.length_b   1.000
_cell.length_c   1.000
_cell.angle_alpha   90.00
_cell.angle_beta   90.00
_cell.angle_gamma   90.00
#
_symmetry.space_group_name_H-M   'P 1'
#
loop_
_entity.id
_entity.type
_entity.pdbx_description
1 polymer ?
#
loop_
_entity_poly.entity_id
_entity_poly.type
_entity_poly.pdbx_seq_one_letter_code
_entity_poly.pdbx_strand_id
1 'polypeptide(L)'
;MKHRMSAFVTVGAVGFLIQIASLALMTTAAGWPYEPATAVAVQLAVLHNFFWHERWTWRDRRVQRSALAARFWRYELTTGASSIVSNLLCTALLVEWFGIPAIPANAMTVALMSAVNFVVSDRWIFSKTLAVATIATLTAQPASAAGVELRPETVAGWDKYVAVTEARLSGPHEGGALVFEPYGETVSIGGGTIHDWHGSTWIHGTTVASVVFALTHPGTPPPQADVLESRVLARSGHALDVYLKLVRRTVMTVTYDTEHRVTFMCQSPELATSRSVSTKIVEAGGADHGFLWKLNSYWRYSQIGSNVLVEVQSLSLSREVPTLLKPVASPIITRIARESMDRTLSALRDFFDVRSTSASVSRRSRAL
;
A
#
# COMPACT_ATOMS: atom_id res chain seq x y z
N MET A 1 21.09 -36.74 -1.25
CA MET A 1 20.15 -35.64 -1.00
C MET A 1 19.96 -35.37 0.49
N LYS A 2 19.62 -36.36 1.34
CA LYS A 2 19.41 -36.19 2.79
C LYS A 2 20.58 -35.50 3.54
N HIS A 3 21.82 -35.91 3.27
CA HIS A 3 23.01 -35.30 3.89
C HIS A 3 23.19 -33.82 3.51
N ARG A 4 22.88 -33.41 2.26
CA ARG A 4 22.97 -31.98 1.87
C ARG A 4 21.89 -31.16 2.53
N MET A 5 20.67 -31.72 2.65
CA MET A 5 19.58 -31.03 3.32
C MET A 5 19.90 -30.77 4.81
N SER A 6 20.42 -31.80 5.53
CA SER A 6 20.80 -31.61 6.92
C SER A 6 21.93 -30.58 7.08
N ALA A 7 22.97 -30.64 6.24
CA ALA A 7 24.02 -29.63 6.23
C ALA A 7 23.48 -28.22 5.92
N PHE A 8 22.56 -28.10 4.95
CA PHE A 8 21.93 -26.83 4.60
C PHE A 8 21.16 -26.22 5.79
N VAL A 9 20.32 -27.03 6.45
CA VAL A 9 19.54 -26.60 7.62
C VAL A 9 20.46 -26.20 8.76
N THR A 10 21.53 -26.97 9.02
CA THR A 10 22.49 -26.64 10.09
C THR A 10 23.20 -25.31 9.83
N VAL A 11 23.69 -25.10 8.59
CA VAL A 11 24.33 -23.82 8.21
C VAL A 11 23.35 -22.66 8.36
N GLY A 12 22.10 -22.83 7.90
CA GLY A 12 21.07 -21.82 8.03
C GLY A 12 20.73 -21.48 9.49
N ALA A 13 20.65 -22.49 10.37
CA ALA A 13 20.40 -22.29 11.79
C ALA A 13 21.55 -21.52 12.47
N VAL A 14 22.80 -21.84 12.16
CA VAL A 14 23.96 -21.11 12.67
C VAL A 14 23.99 -19.68 12.12
N GLY A 15 23.67 -19.48 10.84
CA GLY A 15 23.54 -18.15 10.24
C GLY A 15 22.45 -17.30 10.91
N PHE A 16 21.34 -17.90 11.27
CA PHE A 16 20.29 -17.21 12.04
C PHE A 16 20.77 -16.77 13.43
N LEU A 17 21.51 -17.63 14.15
CA LEU A 17 22.10 -17.27 15.43
C LEU A 17 23.11 -16.14 15.30
N ILE A 18 23.93 -16.13 14.25
CA ILE A 18 24.87 -15.03 13.95
C ILE A 18 24.11 -13.74 13.69
N GLN A 19 23.02 -13.78 12.92
CA GLN A 19 22.18 -12.62 12.66
C GLN A 19 21.64 -12.02 13.96
N ILE A 20 21.01 -12.83 14.82
CA ILE A 20 20.44 -12.37 16.08
C ILE A 20 21.51 -11.84 17.02
N ALA A 21 22.63 -12.54 17.17
CA ALA A 21 23.73 -12.11 18.02
C ALA A 21 24.36 -10.79 17.54
N SER A 22 24.57 -10.66 16.22
CA SER A 22 25.10 -9.43 15.62
C SER A 22 24.14 -8.26 15.78
N LEU A 23 22.84 -8.47 15.56
CA LEU A 23 21.82 -7.46 15.76
C LEU A 23 21.77 -7.00 17.21
N ALA A 24 21.73 -7.95 18.17
CA ALA A 24 21.73 -7.64 19.59
C ALA A 24 23.00 -6.86 19.98
N LEU A 25 24.17 -7.29 19.54
CA LEU A 25 25.41 -6.60 19.83
C LEU A 25 25.41 -5.15 19.30
N MET A 26 25.01 -4.94 18.08
CA MET A 26 24.98 -3.61 17.48
C MET A 26 23.94 -2.69 18.13
N THR A 27 22.75 -3.19 18.43
CA THR A 27 21.69 -2.36 19.01
C THR A 27 21.87 -2.12 20.50
N THR A 28 22.26 -3.15 21.28
CA THR A 28 22.32 -3.03 22.74
C THR A 28 23.70 -2.57 23.27
N ALA A 29 24.79 -3.00 22.65
CA ALA A 29 26.14 -2.65 23.13
C ALA A 29 26.75 -1.47 22.35
N ALA A 30 26.52 -1.37 21.05
CA ALA A 30 27.07 -0.28 20.22
C ALA A 30 26.09 0.89 19.99
N GLY A 31 24.83 0.78 20.46
CA GLY A 31 23.82 1.85 20.35
C GLY A 31 23.39 2.20 18.91
N TRP A 32 23.56 1.28 17.96
CA TRP A 32 23.17 1.54 16.58
C TRP A 32 21.65 1.60 16.43
N PRO A 33 21.13 2.44 15.52
CA PRO A 33 19.75 2.39 15.11
C PRO A 33 19.39 1.00 14.56
N TYR A 34 18.15 0.57 14.78
CA TYR A 34 17.70 -0.78 14.45
C TYR A 34 17.83 -1.10 12.96
N GLU A 35 17.49 -0.15 12.06
CA GLU A 35 17.46 -0.40 10.62
C GLU A 35 18.85 -0.72 10.05
N PRO A 36 19.90 0.09 10.23
CA PRO A 36 21.23 -0.25 9.74
C PRO A 36 21.83 -1.47 10.46
N ALA A 37 21.55 -1.65 11.75
CA ALA A 37 21.98 -2.82 12.48
C ALA A 37 21.40 -4.11 11.91
N THR A 38 20.11 -4.10 11.53
CA THR A 38 19.45 -5.24 10.88
C THR A 38 20.06 -5.54 9.52
N ALA A 39 20.31 -4.53 8.69
CA ALA A 39 20.93 -4.73 7.38
C ALA A 39 22.29 -5.40 7.48
N VAL A 40 23.15 -4.92 8.40
CA VAL A 40 24.47 -5.50 8.63
C VAL A 40 24.39 -6.91 9.21
N ALA A 41 23.47 -7.17 10.15
CA ALA A 41 23.28 -8.49 10.75
C ALA A 41 22.85 -9.53 9.72
N VAL A 42 21.91 -9.17 8.83
CA VAL A 42 21.47 -10.03 7.71
C VAL A 42 22.64 -10.30 6.78
N GLN A 43 23.40 -9.27 6.40
CA GLN A 43 24.54 -9.42 5.52
C GLN A 43 25.61 -10.38 6.08
N LEU A 44 25.91 -10.28 7.38
CA LEU A 44 26.84 -11.20 8.06
C LEU A 44 26.35 -12.64 8.01
N ALA A 45 25.06 -12.87 8.22
CA ALA A 45 24.45 -14.20 8.10
C ALA A 45 24.53 -14.76 6.67
N VAL A 46 24.27 -13.93 5.66
CA VAL A 46 24.36 -14.34 4.25
C VAL A 46 25.78 -14.72 3.86
N LEU A 47 26.78 -13.92 4.26
CA LEU A 47 28.20 -14.23 4.04
C LEU A 47 28.62 -15.53 4.73
N HIS A 48 28.22 -15.72 6.00
CA HIS A 48 28.46 -16.97 6.73
C HIS A 48 27.83 -18.17 6.01
N ASN A 49 26.56 -18.06 5.61
CA ASN A 49 25.85 -19.15 4.96
C ASN A 49 26.49 -19.49 3.61
N PHE A 50 26.83 -18.51 2.77
CA PHE A 50 27.51 -18.74 1.51
C PHE A 50 28.85 -19.49 1.71
N PHE A 51 29.66 -19.02 2.66
CA PHE A 51 30.97 -19.63 2.95
C PHE A 51 30.85 -21.11 3.33
N TRP A 52 29.93 -21.45 4.25
CA TRP A 52 29.75 -22.82 4.69
C TRP A 52 29.02 -23.68 3.68
N HIS A 53 28.09 -23.12 2.91
CA HIS A 53 27.46 -23.83 1.80
C HIS A 53 28.47 -24.22 0.73
N GLU A 54 29.41 -23.36 0.36
CA GLU A 54 30.49 -23.66 -0.58
C GLU A 54 31.45 -24.72 -0.02
N ARG A 55 31.77 -24.68 1.27
CA ARG A 55 32.75 -25.58 1.87
C ARG A 55 32.20 -26.91 2.34
N TRP A 56 30.96 -26.95 2.79
CA TRP A 56 30.37 -28.12 3.44
C TRP A 56 29.18 -28.69 2.67
N THR A 57 28.14 -27.91 2.42
CA THR A 57 26.89 -28.41 1.82
C THR A 57 27.11 -28.91 0.40
N TRP A 58 27.84 -28.15 -0.41
CA TRP A 58 28.14 -28.46 -1.80
C TRP A 58 29.65 -28.65 -2.08
N ARG A 59 30.37 -29.20 -1.14
CA ARG A 59 31.82 -29.47 -1.25
C ARG A 59 32.23 -30.25 -2.50
N ASP A 60 31.34 -31.06 -3.03
CA ASP A 60 31.52 -31.86 -4.24
C ASP A 60 31.32 -31.09 -5.55
N ARG A 61 30.84 -29.85 -5.44
CA ARG A 61 30.55 -28.96 -6.58
C ARG A 61 31.34 -27.65 -6.52
N ARG A 62 32.51 -27.66 -5.90
CA ARG A 62 33.38 -26.48 -5.82
C ARG A 62 33.76 -25.96 -7.21
N VAL A 63 33.86 -24.66 -7.37
CA VAL A 63 34.32 -23.98 -8.57
C VAL A 63 35.72 -23.42 -8.40
N GLN A 64 36.34 -23.08 -9.52
CA GLN A 64 37.62 -22.37 -9.52
C GLN A 64 37.43 -20.97 -8.89
N ARG A 65 38.49 -20.43 -8.31
CA ARG A 65 38.47 -19.11 -7.61
C ARG A 65 37.92 -17.99 -8.50
N SER A 66 38.18 -18.02 -9.79
CA SER A 66 37.68 -17.06 -10.77
C SER A 66 36.15 -17.05 -10.91
N ALA A 67 35.50 -18.19 -10.68
CA ALA A 67 34.04 -18.32 -10.76
C ALA A 67 33.32 -18.12 -9.42
N LEU A 68 34.09 -18.01 -8.30
CA LEU A 68 33.53 -17.92 -6.95
C LEU A 68 32.75 -16.60 -6.76
N ALA A 69 33.26 -15.51 -7.30
CA ALA A 69 32.58 -14.21 -7.23
C ALA A 69 31.22 -14.22 -7.95
N ALA A 70 31.16 -14.81 -9.16
CA ALA A 70 29.90 -14.94 -9.89
C ALA A 70 28.89 -15.83 -9.17
N ARG A 71 29.38 -16.88 -8.49
CA ARG A 71 28.53 -17.76 -7.65
C ARG A 71 28.03 -17.03 -6.41
N PHE A 72 28.89 -16.23 -5.76
CA PHE A 72 28.52 -15.40 -4.63
C PHE A 72 27.42 -14.40 -4.99
N TRP A 73 27.58 -13.65 -6.07
CA TRP A 73 26.56 -12.71 -6.50
C TRP A 73 25.23 -13.36 -6.88
N ARG A 74 25.28 -14.54 -7.50
CA ARG A 74 24.04 -15.32 -7.73
C ARG A 74 23.37 -15.71 -6.42
N TYR A 75 24.15 -16.16 -5.43
CA TYR A 75 23.64 -16.52 -4.12
C TYR A 75 23.02 -15.31 -3.42
N GLU A 76 23.72 -14.18 -3.40
CA GLU A 76 23.26 -12.93 -2.81
C GLU A 76 21.94 -12.46 -3.41
N LEU A 77 21.87 -12.38 -4.74
CA LEU A 77 20.67 -11.90 -5.43
C LEU A 77 19.48 -12.86 -5.31
N THR A 78 19.71 -14.16 -5.27
CA THR A 78 18.61 -15.14 -5.24
C THR A 78 18.21 -15.53 -3.83
N THR A 79 19.17 -15.72 -2.92
CA THR A 79 18.88 -16.15 -1.56
C THR A 79 18.78 -14.95 -0.60
N GLY A 80 19.66 -13.97 -0.72
CA GLY A 80 19.63 -12.77 0.11
C GLY A 80 18.41 -11.90 -0.15
N ALA A 81 18.28 -11.37 -1.36
CA ALA A 81 17.18 -10.47 -1.70
C ALA A 81 15.81 -11.18 -1.66
N SER A 82 15.72 -12.42 -2.18
CA SER A 82 14.46 -13.17 -2.17
C SER A 82 14.00 -13.53 -0.76
N SER A 83 14.94 -13.83 0.16
CA SER A 83 14.58 -14.16 1.55
C SER A 83 13.96 -12.98 2.29
N ILE A 84 14.44 -11.76 2.07
CA ILE A 84 13.87 -10.56 2.68
C ILE A 84 12.45 -10.34 2.18
N VAL A 85 12.27 -10.34 0.86
CA VAL A 85 10.97 -10.10 0.23
C VAL A 85 9.98 -11.20 0.59
N SER A 86 10.38 -12.46 0.47
CA SER A 86 9.51 -13.61 0.78
C SER A 86 9.14 -13.65 2.26
N ASN A 87 10.08 -13.33 3.15
CA ASN A 87 9.82 -13.33 4.60
C ASN A 87 8.78 -12.27 4.96
N LEU A 88 8.92 -11.06 4.45
CA LEU A 88 7.93 -10.00 4.66
C LEU A 88 6.55 -10.38 4.12
N LEU A 89 6.48 -10.83 2.85
CA LEU A 89 5.22 -11.13 2.18
C LEU A 89 4.52 -12.36 2.78
N CYS A 90 5.24 -13.47 2.98
CA CYS A 90 4.64 -14.69 3.51
C CYS A 90 4.26 -14.56 4.98
N THR A 91 5.06 -13.88 5.80
CA THR A 91 4.71 -13.62 7.20
C THR A 91 3.48 -12.72 7.29
N ALA A 92 3.42 -11.63 6.51
CA ALA A 92 2.26 -10.76 6.46
C ALA A 92 1.00 -11.55 6.04
N LEU A 93 1.11 -12.38 5.01
CA LEU A 93 0.03 -13.23 4.53
C LEU A 93 -0.49 -14.18 5.63
N LEU A 94 0.42 -14.85 6.34
CA LEU A 94 0.03 -15.79 7.41
C LEU A 94 -0.62 -15.07 8.61
N VAL A 95 -0.13 -13.90 8.97
CA VAL A 95 -0.70 -13.10 10.06
C VAL A 95 -2.05 -12.54 9.66
N GLU A 96 -2.14 -11.95 8.48
CA GLU A 96 -3.30 -11.17 8.07
C GLU A 96 -4.45 -12.04 7.56
N TRP A 97 -4.13 -13.15 6.88
CA TRP A 97 -5.15 -14.01 6.28
C TRP A 97 -5.57 -15.18 7.15
N PHE A 98 -4.62 -15.74 7.88
CA PHE A 98 -4.89 -16.92 8.70
C PHE A 98 -4.95 -16.60 10.19
N GLY A 99 -4.77 -15.33 10.58
CA GLY A 99 -4.79 -14.89 11.98
C GLY A 99 -3.70 -15.53 12.84
N ILE A 100 -2.64 -16.04 12.21
CA ILE A 100 -1.56 -16.69 12.94
C ILE A 100 -0.71 -15.60 13.62
N PRO A 101 -0.42 -15.71 14.92
CA PRO A 101 0.45 -14.74 15.59
C PRO A 101 1.79 -14.57 14.87
N ALA A 102 2.35 -13.36 14.88
CA ALA A 102 3.51 -12.99 14.07
C ALA A 102 4.74 -13.92 14.26
N ILE A 103 5.01 -14.37 15.49
CA ILE A 103 6.15 -15.24 15.78
C ILE A 103 6.01 -16.62 15.12
N PRO A 104 4.93 -17.41 15.30
CA PRO A 104 4.76 -18.67 14.59
C PRO A 104 4.60 -18.49 13.09
N ALA A 105 3.94 -17.42 12.61
CA ALA A 105 3.84 -17.11 11.18
C ALA A 105 5.23 -16.92 10.55
N ASN A 106 6.10 -16.15 11.20
CA ASN A 106 7.48 -15.97 10.75
C ASN A 106 8.28 -17.28 10.77
N ALA A 107 8.16 -18.09 11.81
CA ALA A 107 8.82 -19.40 11.89
C ALA A 107 8.37 -20.34 10.75
N MET A 108 7.07 -20.39 10.43
CA MET A 108 6.54 -21.17 9.30
C MET A 108 7.08 -20.64 7.96
N THR A 109 7.12 -19.32 7.79
CA THR A 109 7.68 -18.68 6.59
C THR A 109 9.15 -19.03 6.42
N VAL A 110 9.96 -18.93 7.47
CA VAL A 110 11.39 -19.28 7.44
C VAL A 110 11.58 -20.75 7.07
N ALA A 111 10.79 -21.67 7.63
CA ALA A 111 10.87 -23.09 7.32
C ALA A 111 10.51 -23.35 5.84
N LEU A 112 9.44 -22.78 5.33
CA LEU A 112 9.01 -22.91 3.93
C LEU A 112 10.06 -22.32 2.98
N MET A 113 10.52 -21.11 3.23
CA MET A 113 11.53 -20.45 2.39
C MET A 113 12.89 -21.17 2.45
N SER A 114 13.24 -21.78 3.57
CA SER A 114 14.44 -22.61 3.66
C SER A 114 14.38 -23.81 2.70
N ALA A 115 13.22 -24.45 2.57
CA ALA A 115 13.03 -25.54 1.61
C ALA A 115 13.16 -25.04 0.16
N VAL A 116 12.54 -23.91 -0.16
CA VAL A 116 12.65 -23.27 -1.49
C VAL A 116 14.09 -22.87 -1.78
N ASN A 117 14.76 -22.20 -0.86
CA ASN A 117 16.15 -21.77 -0.99
C ASN A 117 17.10 -22.98 -1.17
N PHE A 118 16.84 -24.11 -0.49
CA PHE A 118 17.60 -25.32 -0.70
C PHE A 118 17.48 -25.82 -2.13
N VAL A 119 16.26 -25.92 -2.68
CA VAL A 119 16.03 -26.39 -4.04
C VAL A 119 16.68 -25.47 -5.07
N VAL A 120 16.53 -24.16 -4.91
CA VAL A 120 17.15 -23.14 -5.79
C VAL A 120 18.67 -23.25 -5.71
N SER A 121 19.21 -23.35 -4.51
CA SER A 121 20.66 -23.47 -4.30
C SER A 121 21.20 -24.76 -4.91
N ASP A 122 20.56 -25.90 -4.68
CA ASP A 122 21.03 -27.20 -5.18
C ASP A 122 20.95 -27.30 -6.72
N ARG A 123 19.87 -26.79 -7.33
CA ARG A 123 19.63 -26.94 -8.75
C ARG A 123 20.26 -25.86 -9.63
N TRP A 124 20.44 -24.65 -9.09
CA TRP A 124 20.86 -23.51 -9.90
C TRP A 124 22.18 -22.89 -9.43
N ILE A 125 22.30 -22.50 -8.14
CA ILE A 125 23.49 -21.77 -7.66
C ILE A 125 24.72 -22.67 -7.61
N PHE A 126 24.59 -23.87 -7.02
CA PHE A 126 25.67 -24.82 -6.81
C PHE A 126 25.65 -25.97 -7.82
N SER A 127 24.98 -25.84 -8.96
CA SER A 127 25.05 -26.86 -10.03
C SER A 127 26.45 -26.92 -10.64
N LYS A 128 26.89 -28.11 -11.07
CA LYS A 128 28.18 -28.31 -11.78
C LYS A 128 28.18 -27.78 -13.20
N THR A 129 27.01 -27.70 -13.81
CA THR A 129 26.83 -27.13 -15.12
C THR A 129 26.94 -25.63 -14.97
N LEU A 130 28.04 -25.04 -15.44
CA LEU A 130 28.03 -23.71 -16.00
C LEU A 130 27.12 -23.78 -17.25
N ALA A 131 25.81 -23.99 -17.04
CA ALA A 131 24.91 -23.36 -17.95
C ALA A 131 25.22 -21.88 -17.76
N VAL A 132 25.94 -21.31 -18.69
CA VAL A 132 25.69 -19.99 -19.18
C VAL A 132 24.23 -20.07 -19.69
N ALA A 133 23.26 -20.24 -18.75
CA ALA A 133 22.05 -19.53 -18.91
C ALA A 133 22.60 -18.10 -18.97
N THR A 134 22.76 -17.60 -20.19
CA THR A 134 22.48 -16.24 -20.46
C THR A 134 21.26 -15.99 -19.59
N ILE A 135 21.45 -15.47 -18.38
CA ILE A 135 20.59 -14.45 -17.91
C ILE A 135 20.63 -13.58 -19.14
N ALA A 136 19.61 -13.74 -20.04
CA ALA A 136 19.19 -12.60 -20.77
C ALA A 136 19.22 -11.61 -19.65
N THR A 137 20.30 -10.86 -19.61
CA THR A 137 20.35 -9.65 -18.90
C THR A 137 18.96 -9.09 -19.20
N LEU A 138 17.98 -9.41 -18.29
CA LEU A 138 17.32 -8.30 -17.75
C LEU A 138 18.53 -7.50 -17.26
N THR A 139 19.12 -6.77 -18.16
CA THR A 139 19.52 -5.46 -17.90
C THR A 139 18.24 -4.92 -17.29
N ALA A 140 18.07 -5.14 -15.96
CA ALA A 140 17.68 -4.04 -15.16
C ALA A 140 18.70 -3.01 -15.60
N GLN A 141 18.40 -2.36 -16.71
CA GLN A 141 18.73 -0.98 -16.85
C GLN A 141 18.42 -0.50 -15.44
N PRO A 142 19.40 0.08 -14.71
CA PRO A 142 19.05 0.79 -13.51
C PRO A 142 17.82 1.54 -14.02
N ALA A 143 16.62 1.16 -13.47
CA ALA A 143 15.45 1.92 -13.80
C ALA A 143 15.93 3.29 -13.43
N SER A 144 16.43 3.98 -14.46
CA SER A 144 16.88 5.33 -14.33
C SER A 144 15.68 5.91 -13.68
N ALA A 145 15.85 6.76 -12.68
CA ALA A 145 14.79 7.39 -11.93
C ALA A 145 13.82 8.19 -12.84
N ALA A 146 13.64 7.78 -14.08
CA ALA A 146 12.56 8.03 -14.99
C ALA A 146 11.35 7.36 -14.33
N GLY A 147 10.56 8.16 -13.64
CA GLY A 147 9.30 7.77 -13.06
C GLY A 147 8.53 6.91 -14.04
N VAL A 148 7.78 5.94 -13.53
CA VAL A 148 6.95 5.07 -14.38
C VAL A 148 5.94 5.97 -15.09
N GLU A 149 6.24 6.32 -16.35
CA GLU A 149 5.46 7.29 -17.10
C GLU A 149 4.07 6.73 -17.39
N LEU A 150 3.06 7.50 -17.06
CA LEU A 150 1.66 7.17 -17.31
C LEU A 150 1.41 7.14 -18.83
N ARG A 151 1.16 5.96 -19.37
CA ARG A 151 1.02 5.75 -20.83
C ARG A 151 -0.28 6.34 -21.36
N PRO A 152 -0.32 6.81 -22.62
CA PRO A 152 -1.53 7.37 -23.23
C PRO A 152 -2.71 6.40 -23.23
N GLU A 153 -2.48 5.09 -23.47
CA GLU A 153 -3.53 4.08 -23.39
C GLU A 153 -4.12 3.91 -22.00
N THR A 154 -3.30 4.07 -20.94
CA THR A 154 -3.75 4.01 -19.55
C THR A 154 -4.63 5.23 -19.21
N VAL A 155 -4.24 6.41 -19.69
CA VAL A 155 -5.04 7.63 -19.56
C VAL A 155 -6.39 7.47 -20.27
N ALA A 156 -6.40 7.01 -21.52
CA ALA A 156 -7.62 6.80 -22.27
C ALA A 156 -8.56 5.77 -21.61
N GLY A 157 -8.00 4.69 -21.03
CA GLY A 157 -8.77 3.71 -20.27
C GLY A 157 -9.38 4.30 -19.00
N TRP A 158 -8.62 5.12 -18.28
CA TRP A 158 -9.12 5.87 -17.12
C TRP A 158 -10.23 6.84 -17.49
N ASP A 159 -10.03 7.68 -18.51
CA ASP A 159 -11.00 8.69 -18.92
C ASP A 159 -12.31 8.06 -19.37
N LYS A 160 -12.24 6.92 -20.08
CA LYS A 160 -13.41 6.13 -20.47
C LYS A 160 -14.18 5.61 -19.24
N TYR A 161 -13.46 5.07 -18.26
CA TYR A 161 -14.09 4.56 -17.04
C TYR A 161 -14.75 5.67 -16.22
N VAL A 162 -14.07 6.80 -16.07
CA VAL A 162 -14.60 8.00 -15.41
C VAL A 162 -15.85 8.49 -16.13
N ALA A 163 -15.85 8.60 -17.45
CA ALA A 163 -17.01 9.06 -18.21
C ALA A 163 -18.24 8.15 -18.02
N VAL A 164 -18.05 6.83 -18.01
CA VAL A 164 -19.13 5.86 -17.75
C VAL A 164 -19.66 6.02 -16.32
N THR A 165 -18.75 6.17 -15.34
CA THR A 165 -19.13 6.37 -13.93
C THR A 165 -19.91 7.67 -13.75
N GLU A 166 -19.45 8.79 -14.32
CA GLU A 166 -20.12 10.09 -14.22
C GLU A 166 -21.48 10.10 -14.92
N ALA A 167 -21.61 9.42 -16.07
CA ALA A 167 -22.89 9.25 -16.74
C ALA A 167 -23.90 8.48 -15.87
N ARG A 168 -23.45 7.41 -15.21
CA ARG A 168 -24.28 6.65 -14.25
C ARG A 168 -24.70 7.49 -13.05
N LEU A 169 -23.78 8.24 -12.47
CA LEU A 169 -24.05 9.10 -11.31
C LEU A 169 -24.97 10.30 -11.63
N SER A 170 -25.04 10.70 -12.89
CA SER A 170 -25.92 11.78 -13.36
C SER A 170 -27.35 11.27 -13.66
N GLY A 171 -27.55 9.96 -13.72
CA GLY A 171 -28.85 9.33 -13.94
C GLY A 171 -29.73 9.33 -12.69
N PRO A 172 -30.97 8.83 -12.79
CA PRO A 172 -31.83 8.62 -11.64
C PRO A 172 -31.14 7.72 -10.64
N HIS A 173 -31.13 8.12 -9.37
CA HIS A 173 -30.59 7.30 -8.30
C HIS A 173 -31.56 6.13 -8.04
N GLU A 174 -31.27 4.98 -8.60
CA GLU A 174 -31.94 3.75 -8.16
C GLU A 174 -31.45 3.47 -6.74
N GLY A 175 -32.32 3.67 -5.74
CA GLY A 175 -32.03 3.43 -4.33
C GLY A 175 -31.54 2.00 -4.13
N GLY A 176 -30.24 1.81 -4.20
CA GLY A 176 -29.59 0.53 -3.88
C GLY A 176 -29.67 0.22 -2.39
N ALA A 177 -29.47 -1.02 -2.02
CA ALA A 177 -29.34 -1.41 -0.62
C ALA A 177 -28.23 -0.58 0.03
N LEU A 178 -28.52 0.08 1.17
CA LEU A 178 -27.54 0.84 1.92
C LEU A 178 -26.47 -0.13 2.44
N VAL A 179 -25.27 0.00 1.89
CA VAL A 179 -24.13 -0.82 2.29
C VAL A 179 -23.21 0.06 3.13
N PHE A 180 -23.19 -0.21 4.44
CA PHE A 180 -22.38 0.56 5.39
C PHE A 180 -20.92 0.09 5.46
N GLU A 181 -20.67 -1.18 5.11
CA GLU A 181 -19.29 -1.65 4.98
C GLU A 181 -18.72 -1.24 3.61
N PRO A 182 -17.50 -0.67 3.58
CA PRO A 182 -16.85 -0.35 2.31
C PRO A 182 -16.68 -1.59 1.43
N TYR A 183 -17.12 -1.49 0.18
CA TYR A 183 -16.96 -2.52 -0.84
C TYR A 183 -16.40 -1.91 -2.12
N GLY A 184 -15.81 -2.73 -2.95
CA GLY A 184 -15.25 -2.24 -4.20
C GLY A 184 -14.67 -3.34 -5.07
N GLU A 185 -14.28 -2.94 -6.24
CA GLU A 185 -13.67 -3.81 -7.24
C GLU A 185 -12.40 -3.20 -7.81
N THR A 186 -11.65 -4.06 -8.49
CA THR A 186 -10.40 -3.69 -9.15
C THR A 186 -10.51 -4.04 -10.62
N VAL A 187 -10.36 -3.04 -11.49
CA VAL A 187 -10.49 -3.18 -12.95
C VAL A 187 -9.14 -2.95 -13.60
N SER A 188 -8.61 -3.96 -14.30
CA SER A 188 -7.39 -3.82 -15.08
C SER A 188 -7.68 -3.09 -16.38
N ILE A 189 -6.86 -2.07 -16.69
CA ILE A 189 -6.86 -1.34 -17.96
C ILE A 189 -5.44 -1.40 -18.53
N GLY A 190 -5.25 -1.02 -19.79
CA GLY A 190 -3.93 -1.08 -20.44
C GLY A 190 -2.84 -0.37 -19.63
N GLY A 191 -1.96 -1.14 -19.01
CA GLY A 191 -0.81 -0.64 -18.20
C GLY A 191 -1.16 -0.06 -16.84
N GLY A 192 -2.42 -0.15 -16.39
CA GLY A 192 -2.88 0.36 -15.10
C GLY A 192 -4.01 -0.45 -14.47
N THR A 193 -4.30 -0.10 -13.24
CA THR A 193 -5.38 -0.72 -12.46
C THR A 193 -6.22 0.37 -11.81
N ILE A 194 -7.52 0.33 -12.06
CA ILE A 194 -8.51 1.18 -11.40
C ILE A 194 -9.04 0.46 -10.17
N HIS A 195 -9.07 1.17 -9.06
CA HIS A 195 -9.70 0.73 -7.83
C HIS A 195 -10.94 1.58 -7.62
N ASP A 196 -12.12 0.94 -7.70
CA ASP A 196 -13.44 1.57 -7.56
C ASP A 196 -14.04 1.12 -6.23
N TRP A 197 -14.17 2.07 -5.30
CA TRP A 197 -14.60 1.80 -3.93
C TRP A 197 -15.79 2.64 -3.53
N HIS A 198 -16.74 2.01 -2.84
CA HIS A 198 -17.98 2.59 -2.36
C HIS A 198 -18.06 2.49 -0.85
N GLY A 199 -18.69 3.48 -0.24
CA GLY A 199 -19.02 3.45 1.19
C GLY A 199 -20.09 4.45 1.54
N SER A 200 -20.71 4.27 2.70
CA SER A 200 -21.69 5.20 3.21
C SER A 200 -21.61 5.35 4.72
N THR A 201 -22.10 6.47 5.24
CA THR A 201 -22.20 6.72 6.68
C THR A 201 -23.38 7.64 6.98
N TRP A 202 -23.83 7.63 8.24
CA TRP A 202 -24.84 8.56 8.75
C TRP A 202 -24.17 9.71 9.51
N ILE A 203 -24.68 10.91 9.27
CA ILE A 203 -24.43 12.06 10.13
C ILE A 203 -25.75 12.41 10.81
N HIS A 204 -25.79 12.28 12.14
CA HIS A 204 -27.00 12.43 12.91
C HIS A 204 -27.27 13.90 13.29
N GLY A 205 -28.57 14.25 13.39
CA GLY A 205 -29.01 15.54 13.92
C GLY A 205 -28.55 16.77 13.14
N THR A 206 -28.37 16.66 11.81
CA THR A 206 -27.89 17.73 10.95
C THR A 206 -28.66 17.81 9.64
N THR A 207 -28.40 18.86 8.86
CA THR A 207 -29.02 19.06 7.54
C THR A 207 -27.95 19.03 6.44
N VAL A 208 -28.38 18.73 5.22
CA VAL A 208 -27.51 18.77 4.02
C VAL A 208 -26.84 20.13 3.88
N ALA A 209 -27.60 21.22 4.08
CA ALA A 209 -27.06 22.57 4.02
C ALA A 209 -25.93 22.80 5.05
N SER A 210 -26.09 22.30 6.29
CA SER A 210 -25.08 22.41 7.33
C SER A 210 -23.84 21.59 7.01
N VAL A 211 -24.00 20.41 6.43
CA VAL A 211 -22.88 19.55 6.01
C VAL A 211 -22.09 20.23 4.89
N VAL A 212 -22.76 20.68 3.83
CA VAL A 212 -22.12 21.36 2.70
C VAL A 212 -21.45 22.66 3.15
N PHE A 213 -22.11 23.43 4.02
CA PHE A 213 -21.51 24.65 4.59
C PHE A 213 -20.21 24.33 5.33
N ALA A 214 -20.19 23.31 6.18
CA ALA A 214 -19.00 22.93 6.94
C ALA A 214 -17.85 22.46 6.05
N LEU A 215 -18.16 21.75 4.95
CA LEU A 215 -17.16 21.26 4.00
C LEU A 215 -16.62 22.35 3.06
N THR A 216 -17.40 23.41 2.83
CA THR A 216 -17.03 24.50 1.91
C THR A 216 -16.40 25.70 2.61
N HIS A 217 -16.63 25.88 3.92
CA HIS A 217 -16.11 27.03 4.66
C HIS A 217 -14.89 26.65 5.49
N PRO A 218 -13.86 27.51 5.52
CA PRO A 218 -12.60 27.18 6.16
C PRO A 218 -12.75 27.11 7.68
N GLY A 219 -12.65 26.01 8.12
CA GLY A 219 -12.19 25.49 9.35
C GLY A 219 -11.56 24.19 8.89
N THR A 220 -10.69 23.65 9.47
CA THR A 220 -9.94 22.46 9.12
C THR A 220 -10.85 21.38 8.52
N PRO A 221 -10.57 20.81 7.34
CA PRO A 221 -11.22 19.57 6.92
C PRO A 221 -11.07 18.53 8.02
N PRO A 222 -11.99 17.55 8.12
CA PRO A 222 -11.93 16.54 9.17
C PRO A 222 -10.54 15.92 9.22
N PRO A 223 -9.90 15.81 10.37
CA PRO A 223 -8.60 15.19 10.49
C PRO A 223 -8.72 13.72 10.08
N GLN A 224 -7.98 13.31 9.06
CA GLN A 224 -7.92 11.94 8.58
C GLN A 224 -6.51 11.43 8.82
N ALA A 225 -6.39 10.17 9.26
CA ALA A 225 -5.08 9.56 9.55
C ALA A 225 -4.15 9.51 8.32
N ASP A 226 -4.73 9.51 7.13
CA ASP A 226 -4.03 9.45 5.85
C ASP A 226 -3.74 10.84 5.25
N VAL A 227 -4.17 11.93 5.91
CA VAL A 227 -3.96 13.32 5.48
C VAL A 227 -3.07 14.03 6.50
N LEU A 228 -1.84 14.30 6.10
CA LEU A 228 -0.87 15.00 6.97
C LEU A 228 -1.08 16.51 6.97
N GLU A 229 -1.50 17.06 5.83
CA GLU A 229 -1.72 18.49 5.64
C GLU A 229 -2.87 18.71 4.65
N SER A 230 -3.69 19.71 4.91
CA SER A 230 -4.76 20.13 4.01
C SER A 230 -4.88 21.66 4.01
N ARG A 231 -5.04 22.26 2.82
CA ARG A 231 -5.26 23.69 2.67
C ARG A 231 -6.03 24.01 1.40
N VAL A 232 -6.89 25.02 1.48
CA VAL A 232 -7.58 25.56 0.32
C VAL A 232 -6.63 26.50 -0.42
N LEU A 233 -6.38 26.20 -1.69
CA LEU A 233 -5.51 27.02 -2.56
C LEU A 233 -6.28 28.17 -3.20
N ALA A 234 -7.51 27.89 -3.67
CA ALA A 234 -8.36 28.87 -4.34
C ALA A 234 -9.84 28.53 -4.15
N ARG A 235 -10.70 29.56 -4.31
CA ARG A 235 -12.15 29.45 -4.32
C ARG A 235 -12.70 30.13 -5.57
N SER A 236 -13.61 29.47 -6.26
CA SER A 236 -14.27 30.01 -7.45
C SER A 236 -15.72 29.53 -7.51
N GLY A 237 -16.67 30.39 -7.09
CA GLY A 237 -18.08 30.03 -7.02
C GLY A 237 -18.33 28.81 -6.14
N HIS A 238 -18.81 27.73 -6.75
CA HIS A 238 -19.08 26.45 -6.08
C HIS A 238 -17.89 25.46 -6.11
N ALA A 239 -16.71 25.92 -6.56
CA ALA A 239 -15.51 25.10 -6.65
C ALA A 239 -14.43 25.52 -5.65
N LEU A 240 -13.71 24.55 -5.12
CA LEU A 240 -12.53 24.71 -4.28
C LEU A 240 -11.34 24.00 -4.93
N ASP A 241 -10.21 24.67 -5.04
CA ASP A 241 -8.94 24.00 -5.31
C ASP A 241 -8.27 23.71 -3.95
N VAL A 242 -7.98 22.45 -3.68
CA VAL A 242 -7.50 21.98 -2.38
C VAL A 242 -6.18 21.26 -2.56
N TYR A 243 -5.19 21.59 -1.75
CA TYR A 243 -3.98 20.82 -1.59
C TYR A 243 -4.16 19.82 -0.43
N LEU A 244 -3.75 18.57 -0.66
CA LEU A 244 -3.69 17.53 0.36
C LEU A 244 -2.32 16.86 0.32
N LYS A 245 -1.69 16.77 1.49
CA LYS A 245 -0.52 15.91 1.68
C LYS A 245 -0.98 14.57 2.21
N LEU A 246 -1.02 13.57 1.34
CA LEU A 246 -1.48 12.22 1.67
C LEU A 246 -0.31 11.34 2.11
N VAL A 247 -0.55 10.47 3.08
CA VAL A 247 0.39 9.42 3.46
C VAL A 247 -0.27 8.05 3.33
N ARG A 248 0.41 7.12 2.70
CA ARG A 248 0.03 5.73 2.63
C ARG A 248 1.04 4.89 3.39
N ARG A 249 0.59 4.28 4.48
CA ARG A 249 1.39 3.38 5.31
C ARG A 249 1.00 1.94 4.98
N THR A 250 1.88 1.26 4.26
CA THR A 250 1.72 -0.14 3.86
C THR A 250 3.00 -0.90 4.25
N VAL A 251 3.53 -1.77 3.39
CA VAL A 251 4.87 -2.36 3.54
C VAL A 251 5.95 -1.26 3.54
N MET A 252 5.70 -0.17 2.82
CA MET A 252 6.51 1.05 2.84
C MET A 252 5.61 2.27 3.04
N THR A 253 6.16 3.32 3.63
CA THR A 253 5.45 4.59 3.78
C THR A 253 5.73 5.46 2.56
N VAL A 254 4.68 5.85 1.85
CA VAL A 254 4.75 6.74 0.70
C VAL A 254 3.92 7.99 0.98
N THR A 255 4.47 9.14 0.66
CA THR A 255 3.81 10.44 0.82
C THR A 255 3.57 11.06 -0.54
N TYR A 256 2.41 11.68 -0.72
CA TYR A 256 2.01 12.34 -1.96
C TYR A 256 1.64 13.79 -1.69
N ASP A 257 2.12 14.68 -2.54
CA ASP A 257 1.62 16.03 -2.67
C ASP A 257 0.55 16.03 -3.77
N THR A 258 -0.70 16.35 -3.40
CA THR A 258 -1.84 16.26 -4.32
C THR A 258 -2.61 17.57 -4.36
N GLU A 259 -3.13 17.92 -5.55
CA GLU A 259 -4.04 19.03 -5.75
C GLU A 259 -5.34 18.50 -6.33
N HIS A 260 -6.46 18.96 -5.80
CA HIS A 260 -7.79 18.52 -6.19
C HIS A 260 -8.67 19.73 -6.50
N ARG A 261 -9.50 19.60 -7.54
CA ARG A 261 -10.64 20.48 -7.77
C ARG A 261 -11.90 19.83 -7.25
N VAL A 262 -12.51 20.44 -6.25
CA VAL A 262 -13.75 19.98 -5.61
C VAL A 262 -14.88 20.91 -6.02
N THR A 263 -15.93 20.38 -6.66
CA THR A 263 -17.14 21.11 -7.05
C THR A 263 -18.31 20.63 -6.21
N PHE A 264 -19.12 21.57 -5.70
CA PHE A 264 -20.36 21.26 -4.97
C PHE A 264 -21.56 21.70 -5.79
N MET A 265 -22.60 20.86 -5.80
CA MET A 265 -23.86 21.12 -6.45
C MET A 265 -25.01 20.81 -5.49
N CYS A 266 -25.76 21.84 -5.09
CA CYS A 266 -26.98 21.70 -4.31
C CYS A 266 -28.14 21.57 -5.30
N GLN A 267 -28.73 20.39 -5.37
CA GLN A 267 -29.84 20.07 -6.29
C GLN A 267 -31.18 20.45 -5.65
N SER A 268 -31.29 20.30 -4.33
CA SER A 268 -32.42 20.70 -3.52
C SER A 268 -31.98 20.95 -2.07
N PRO A 269 -32.84 21.43 -1.18
CA PRO A 269 -32.54 21.52 0.25
C PRO A 269 -32.21 20.17 0.89
N GLU A 270 -32.66 19.09 0.29
CA GLU A 270 -32.51 17.73 0.81
C GLU A 270 -31.42 16.91 0.08
N LEU A 271 -30.85 17.46 -1.00
CA LEU A 271 -29.91 16.73 -1.84
C LEU A 271 -28.78 17.64 -2.34
N ALA A 272 -27.57 17.26 -2.02
CA ALA A 272 -26.37 17.84 -2.60
C ALA A 272 -25.40 16.77 -3.05
N THR A 273 -24.54 17.12 -4.00
CA THR A 273 -23.44 16.28 -4.46
C THR A 273 -22.13 17.06 -4.47
N SER A 274 -21.01 16.36 -4.34
CA SER A 274 -19.72 16.94 -4.65
C SER A 274 -18.84 16.00 -5.46
N ARG A 275 -18.02 16.60 -6.31
CA ARG A 275 -17.08 15.92 -7.21
C ARG A 275 -15.70 16.46 -6.93
N SER A 276 -14.77 15.58 -6.50
CA SER A 276 -13.37 15.88 -6.31
C SER A 276 -12.55 15.18 -7.37
N VAL A 277 -11.74 15.91 -8.11
CA VAL A 277 -10.86 15.37 -9.16
C VAL A 277 -9.45 15.81 -8.88
N SER A 278 -8.52 14.87 -8.86
CA SER A 278 -7.10 15.20 -8.75
C SER A 278 -6.62 15.91 -10.02
N THR A 279 -6.07 17.11 -9.84
CA THR A 279 -5.42 17.89 -10.91
C THR A 279 -3.93 17.63 -10.95
N LYS A 280 -3.36 17.25 -9.80
CA LYS A 280 -1.94 16.93 -9.64
C LYS A 280 -1.76 15.87 -8.56
N ILE A 281 -0.92 14.89 -8.80
CA ILE A 281 -0.43 13.93 -7.81
C ILE A 281 1.06 13.76 -8.05
N VAL A 282 1.87 13.99 -7.02
CA VAL A 282 3.33 13.83 -7.06
C VAL A 282 3.76 13.07 -5.82
N GLU A 283 4.53 12.01 -6.02
CA GLU A 283 5.14 11.27 -4.93
C GLU A 283 6.31 12.07 -4.34
N ALA A 284 6.34 12.23 -3.03
CA ALA A 284 7.42 12.92 -2.35
C ALA A 284 8.72 12.09 -2.41
N GLY A 285 9.85 12.76 -2.69
CA GLY A 285 11.15 12.10 -2.82
C GLY A 285 11.63 11.93 -4.26
N GLY A 286 10.85 12.38 -5.25
CA GLY A 286 11.29 12.53 -6.66
C GLY A 286 11.28 11.24 -7.48
N ALA A 287 10.91 10.08 -6.90
CA ALA A 287 10.67 8.84 -7.63
C ALA A 287 9.16 8.58 -7.69
N ASP A 288 8.61 8.33 -8.88
CA ASP A 288 7.23 7.89 -9.04
C ASP A 288 7.19 6.36 -9.18
N HIS A 289 6.70 5.68 -8.15
CA HIS A 289 6.56 4.22 -8.16
C HIS A 289 5.26 3.77 -8.84
N GLY A 290 4.39 4.70 -9.24
CA GLY A 290 3.12 4.42 -9.91
C GLY A 290 2.06 3.82 -8.97
N PHE A 291 2.17 4.03 -7.67
CA PHE A 291 1.17 3.51 -6.72
C PHE A 291 -0.11 4.35 -6.69
N LEU A 292 -0.05 5.62 -7.09
CA LEU A 292 -1.20 6.50 -7.20
C LEU A 292 -0.96 7.56 -8.28
N TRP A 293 -1.66 7.46 -9.43
CA TRP A 293 -1.55 8.42 -10.53
C TRP A 293 -2.75 9.36 -10.62
N LYS A 294 -3.95 8.86 -10.27
CA LYS A 294 -5.21 9.62 -10.30
C LYS A 294 -6.05 9.25 -9.10
N LEU A 295 -6.85 10.22 -8.62
CA LEU A 295 -7.79 10.03 -7.53
C LEU A 295 -8.99 10.95 -7.74
N ASN A 296 -10.16 10.35 -7.99
CA ASN A 296 -11.42 11.06 -8.06
C ASN A 296 -12.35 10.54 -6.98
N SER A 297 -13.18 11.40 -6.41
CA SER A 297 -14.24 10.97 -5.51
C SER A 297 -15.53 11.73 -5.76
N TYR A 298 -16.61 11.01 -5.66
CA TYR A 298 -17.97 11.46 -5.91
C TYR A 298 -18.79 11.25 -4.66
N TRP A 299 -19.34 12.31 -4.10
CA TRP A 299 -20.07 12.31 -2.86
C TRP A 299 -21.52 12.72 -3.08
N ARG A 300 -22.42 12.06 -2.36
CA ARG A 300 -23.84 12.37 -2.32
C ARG A 300 -24.26 12.55 -0.88
N TYR A 301 -25.00 13.61 -0.61
CA TYR A 301 -25.53 13.99 0.70
C TYR A 301 -27.04 14.04 0.60
N SER A 302 -27.75 13.11 1.25
CA SER A 302 -29.20 12.96 1.17
C SER A 302 -29.82 13.15 2.54
N GLN A 303 -30.80 14.07 2.66
CA GLN A 303 -31.55 14.26 3.90
C GLN A 303 -32.55 13.11 4.06
N ILE A 304 -32.50 12.43 5.19
CA ILE A 304 -33.45 11.37 5.56
C ILE A 304 -33.91 11.64 6.99
N GLY A 305 -35.09 12.22 7.12
CA GLY A 305 -35.60 12.70 8.40
C GLY A 305 -34.70 13.77 9.02
N SER A 306 -34.24 13.56 10.24
CA SER A 306 -33.34 14.46 10.95
C SER A 306 -31.86 14.18 10.70
N ASN A 307 -31.52 13.23 9.82
CA ASN A 307 -30.15 12.79 9.58
C ASN A 307 -29.76 12.97 8.11
N VAL A 308 -28.46 13.02 7.84
CA VAL A 308 -27.92 13.04 6.48
C VAL A 308 -27.23 11.70 6.21
N LEU A 309 -27.68 11.02 5.18
CA LEU A 309 -26.96 9.89 4.58
C LEU A 309 -25.87 10.45 3.67
N VAL A 310 -24.65 10.06 3.90
CA VAL A 310 -23.49 10.38 3.06
C VAL A 310 -23.05 9.12 2.34
N GLU A 311 -22.99 9.18 1.04
CA GLU A 311 -22.50 8.12 0.16
C GLU A 311 -21.29 8.61 -0.61
N VAL A 312 -20.31 7.75 -0.81
CA VAL A 312 -19.10 8.08 -1.58
C VAL A 312 -18.72 6.94 -2.51
N GLN A 313 -18.33 7.31 -3.73
CA GLN A 313 -17.59 6.46 -4.65
C GLN A 313 -16.22 7.08 -4.89
N SER A 314 -15.16 6.31 -4.71
CA SER A 314 -13.77 6.73 -4.91
C SER A 314 -13.11 5.91 -5.98
N LEU A 315 -12.61 6.57 -7.01
CA LEU A 315 -11.82 5.97 -8.09
C LEU A 315 -10.36 6.34 -7.92
N SER A 316 -9.47 5.37 -7.89
CA SER A 316 -8.04 5.63 -7.95
C SER A 316 -7.38 4.80 -9.04
N LEU A 317 -6.35 5.37 -9.67
CA LEU A 317 -5.55 4.73 -10.69
C LEU A 317 -4.13 4.49 -10.18
N SER A 318 -3.67 3.26 -10.29
CA SER A 318 -2.30 2.85 -10.03
C SER A 318 -1.72 2.08 -11.24
N ARG A 319 -0.41 1.86 -11.23
CA ARG A 319 0.21 0.95 -12.20
C ARG A 319 -0.34 -0.46 -12.04
N GLU A 320 -0.28 -1.22 -13.12
CA GLU A 320 -0.68 -2.63 -13.08
C GLU A 320 0.29 -3.45 -12.21
N VAL A 321 -0.28 -4.29 -11.34
CA VAL A 321 0.48 -5.27 -10.57
C VAL A 321 0.89 -6.41 -11.49
N PRO A 322 2.19 -6.79 -11.55
CA PRO A 322 2.65 -7.93 -12.32
C PRO A 322 1.84 -9.20 -12.00
N THR A 323 1.49 -9.97 -13.03
CA THR A 323 0.59 -11.13 -12.89
C THR A 323 1.05 -12.12 -11.82
N LEU A 324 2.36 -12.35 -11.69
CA LEU A 324 2.95 -13.23 -10.68
C LEU A 324 2.75 -12.71 -9.24
N LEU A 325 2.61 -11.42 -9.05
CA LEU A 325 2.42 -10.78 -7.74
C LEU A 325 0.94 -10.53 -7.41
N LYS A 326 0.03 -10.63 -8.39
CA LYS A 326 -1.42 -10.38 -8.18
C LYS A 326 -2.01 -11.19 -7.03
N PRO A 327 -1.73 -12.51 -6.86
CA PRO A 327 -2.32 -13.29 -5.78
C PRO A 327 -1.96 -12.77 -4.38
N VAL A 328 -0.79 -12.15 -4.24
CA VAL A 328 -0.29 -11.62 -2.97
C VAL A 328 -0.63 -10.14 -2.80
N ALA A 329 -0.45 -9.35 -3.84
CA ALA A 329 -0.63 -7.90 -3.78
C ALA A 329 -2.10 -7.48 -3.78
N SER A 330 -2.99 -8.17 -4.55
CA SER A 330 -4.39 -7.76 -4.67
C SER A 330 -5.13 -7.74 -3.33
N PRO A 331 -5.03 -8.75 -2.47
CA PRO A 331 -5.67 -8.72 -1.16
C PRO A 331 -5.19 -7.59 -0.26
N ILE A 332 -3.87 -7.32 -0.28
CA ILE A 332 -3.27 -6.23 0.50
C ILE A 332 -3.81 -4.88 0.03
N ILE A 333 -3.85 -4.66 -1.28
CA ILE A 333 -4.38 -3.43 -1.89
C ILE A 333 -5.86 -3.24 -1.55
N THR A 334 -6.66 -4.32 -1.68
CA THR A 334 -8.08 -4.33 -1.34
C THR A 334 -8.31 -3.95 0.12
N ARG A 335 -7.56 -4.54 1.04
CA ARG A 335 -7.66 -4.22 2.47
C ARG A 335 -7.31 -2.76 2.75
N ILE A 336 -6.21 -2.25 2.18
CA ILE A 336 -5.78 -0.86 2.35
C ILE A 336 -6.86 0.11 1.85
N ALA A 337 -7.45 -0.15 0.69
CA ALA A 337 -8.48 0.68 0.12
C ALA A 337 -9.75 0.69 1.01
N ARG A 338 -10.17 -0.48 1.51
CA ARG A 338 -11.29 -0.62 2.46
C ARG A 338 -11.04 0.17 3.73
N GLU A 339 -9.89 -0.02 4.38
CA GLU A 339 -9.53 0.67 5.62
C GLU A 339 -9.42 2.19 5.43
N SER A 340 -8.90 2.64 4.28
CA SER A 340 -8.82 4.08 3.96
C SER A 340 -10.22 4.69 3.78
N MET A 341 -11.13 3.99 3.11
CA MET A 341 -12.53 4.42 2.97
C MET A 341 -13.23 4.48 4.32
N ASP A 342 -13.08 3.45 5.15
CA ASP A 342 -13.68 3.39 6.48
C ASP A 342 -13.17 4.53 7.37
N ARG A 343 -11.86 4.79 7.40
CA ARG A 343 -11.28 5.93 8.13
C ARG A 343 -11.81 7.27 7.64
N THR A 344 -11.98 7.44 6.34
CA THR A 344 -12.52 8.67 5.75
C THR A 344 -13.96 8.93 6.20
N LEU A 345 -14.80 7.91 6.14
CA LEU A 345 -16.21 7.99 6.56
C LEU A 345 -16.35 8.19 8.07
N SER A 346 -15.54 7.48 8.87
CA SER A 346 -15.52 7.63 10.32
C SER A 346 -15.07 9.03 10.73
N ALA A 347 -13.99 9.56 10.13
CA ALA A 347 -13.52 10.91 10.42
C ALA A 347 -14.57 11.98 10.08
N LEU A 348 -15.31 11.80 8.98
CA LEU A 348 -16.41 12.69 8.61
C LEU A 348 -17.53 12.66 9.68
N ARG A 349 -17.97 11.48 10.09
CA ARG A 349 -18.98 11.29 11.12
C ARG A 349 -18.55 11.94 12.44
N ASP A 350 -17.36 11.62 12.92
CA ASP A 350 -16.83 12.09 14.20
C ASP A 350 -16.69 13.62 14.22
N PHE A 351 -16.33 14.25 13.10
CA PHE A 351 -16.26 15.70 12.96
C PHE A 351 -17.62 16.39 13.23
N PHE A 352 -18.72 15.80 12.77
CA PHE A 352 -20.05 16.36 12.99
C PHE A 352 -20.61 16.02 14.38
N ASP A 353 -20.30 14.86 14.95
CA ASP A 353 -20.71 14.44 16.28
C ASP A 353 -20.10 15.36 17.36
N VAL A 354 -18.82 15.71 17.25
CA VAL A 354 -18.15 16.66 18.15
C VAL A 354 -18.79 18.05 18.08
N ARG A 355 -19.16 18.53 16.89
CA ARG A 355 -19.81 19.84 16.71
C ARG A 355 -21.23 19.87 17.28
N SER A 356 -21.99 18.82 17.12
CA SER A 356 -23.34 18.71 17.67
C SER A 356 -23.32 18.77 19.21
N THR A 357 -22.37 18.07 19.82
CA THR A 357 -22.19 18.06 21.28
C THR A 357 -21.77 19.46 21.79
N SER A 358 -20.85 20.12 21.15
CA SER A 358 -20.38 21.47 21.50
C SER A 358 -21.49 22.52 21.40
N ALA A 359 -22.33 22.45 20.36
CA ALA A 359 -23.47 23.34 20.18
C ALA A 359 -24.56 23.14 21.25
N SER A 360 -24.79 21.91 21.67
CA SER A 360 -25.76 21.56 22.73
C SER A 360 -25.32 22.04 24.10
N VAL A 361 -24.03 21.97 24.43
CA VAL A 361 -23.44 22.48 25.68
C VAL A 361 -23.51 24.01 25.71
N SER A 362 -23.19 24.70 24.60
CA SER A 362 -23.25 26.18 24.51
C SER A 362 -24.70 26.70 24.63
N ARG A 363 -25.71 25.98 24.15
CA ARG A 363 -27.12 26.35 24.32
C ARG A 363 -27.58 26.21 25.77
N ARG A 364 -27.14 25.14 26.47
CA ARG A 364 -27.45 24.95 27.90
C ARG A 364 -26.81 26.02 28.80
N SER A 365 -25.58 26.43 28.48
CA SER A 365 -24.86 27.49 29.21
C SER A 365 -25.43 28.90 29.01
N ARG A 366 -26.22 29.13 27.95
CA ARG A 366 -26.90 30.42 27.71
C ARG A 366 -28.36 30.45 28.26
N ALA A 367 -28.87 29.31 28.69
CA ALA A 367 -30.23 29.17 29.23
C ALA A 367 -30.27 29.13 30.78
N LEU A 368 -29.10 29.21 31.41
CA LEU A 368 -28.89 29.44 32.85
C LEU A 368 -28.38 30.88 33.10
#